data_1c481dd41fa412037fb7864f5d3a89d0
#
_entry.id   1c481dd41fa412037fb7864f5d3a89d0
#
_cell.length_a   1.000
_cell.length_b   1.000
_cell.length_c   1.000
_cell.angle_alpha   90.00
_cell.angle_beta   90.00
_cell.angle_gamma   90.00
#
_symmetry.space_group_name_H-M   'P 1'
#
loop_
_entity.id
_entity.type
_entity.pdbx_description
1 polymer ?
#
loop_
_entity_poly.entity_id
_entity_poly.type
_entity_poly.pdbx_seq_one_letter_code
_entity_poly.pdbx_strand_id
1 'polypeptide(L)'
;MLHRIRNRDFRGWVHPGLNCDLSRPFSSEFHQKINASGESVLHCRGRDIYRVPLEFEGREVNCFLYFFRNSSFSRAFRQSPALSIMKISERIRSSGFQSIEVLAAIRPAGELLNWNSLLIAREIKQVRELPARGNHVYRVHEEVEFSRAVADRTAEELARFHDAGF
;
A
#
# COMPACT_ATOMS: atom_id res chain seq x y z
N MET A 1 -5.77 6.05 14.33
CA MET A 1 -5.19 4.79 14.88
C MET A 1 -5.97 3.60 14.35
N LEU A 2 -5.29 2.54 13.90
CA LEU A 2 -5.94 1.35 13.36
C LEU A 2 -6.56 0.51 14.49
N HIS A 3 -7.78 0.01 14.26
CA HIS A 3 -8.48 -0.87 15.19
C HIS A 3 -8.46 -2.30 14.67
N ARG A 4 -8.25 -3.24 15.57
CA ARG A 4 -8.30 -4.66 15.24
C ARG A 4 -9.74 -5.08 15.01
N ILE A 5 -10.00 -5.66 13.84
CA ILE A 5 -11.31 -6.21 13.48
C ILE A 5 -11.20 -7.72 13.27
N ARG A 6 -12.19 -8.44 13.74
CA ARG A 6 -12.38 -9.87 13.47
C ARG A 6 -13.87 -10.11 13.30
N ASN A 7 -14.25 -10.49 12.11
CA ASN A 7 -15.61 -10.92 11.80
C ASN A 7 -15.59 -12.30 11.11
N ARG A 8 -16.72 -12.68 10.55
CA ARG A 8 -16.93 -13.99 9.92
C ARG A 8 -16.12 -14.14 8.63
N ASP A 9 -15.95 -13.06 7.88
CA ASP A 9 -15.38 -13.04 6.52
C ASP A 9 -13.90 -12.67 6.51
N PHE A 10 -13.47 -11.80 7.45
CA PHE A 10 -12.08 -11.36 7.49
C PHE A 10 -11.61 -11.00 8.91
N ARG A 11 -10.30 -10.89 9.04
CA ARG A 11 -9.59 -10.39 10.23
C ARG A 11 -8.44 -9.48 9.83
N GLY A 12 -8.15 -8.49 10.67
CA GLY A 12 -7.05 -7.56 10.43
C GLY A 12 -7.23 -6.25 11.18
N TRP A 13 -6.83 -5.18 10.54
CA TRP A 13 -6.80 -3.84 11.11
C TRP A 13 -7.43 -2.87 10.13
N VAL A 14 -8.30 -1.99 10.61
CA VAL A 14 -9.01 -1.00 9.81
C VAL A 14 -9.06 0.31 10.56
N HIS A 15 -8.88 1.42 9.86
CA HIS A 15 -9.03 2.76 10.43
C HIS A 15 -10.54 3.06 10.62
N PRO A 16 -10.97 3.55 11.79
CA PRO A 16 -12.39 3.78 12.06
C PRO A 16 -13.02 4.85 11.17
N GLY A 17 -12.22 5.79 10.67
CA GLY A 17 -12.68 6.81 9.72
C GLY A 17 -12.80 6.34 8.27
N LEU A 18 -12.41 5.10 7.95
CA LEU A 18 -12.56 4.54 6.61
C LEU A 18 -14.01 4.07 6.41
N ASN A 19 -14.74 4.75 5.55
CA ASN A 19 -16.06 4.34 5.10
C ASN A 19 -15.93 3.56 3.79
N CYS A 20 -15.75 2.25 3.91
CA CYS A 20 -15.66 1.32 2.79
C CYS A 20 -16.43 0.05 3.16
N ASP A 21 -17.30 -0.39 2.26
CA ASP A 21 -18.03 -1.65 2.45
C ASP A 21 -17.06 -2.84 2.37
N LEU A 22 -16.54 -3.23 3.52
CA LEU A 22 -15.68 -4.41 3.69
C LEU A 22 -16.48 -5.64 4.14
N SER A 23 -17.76 -5.74 3.83
CA SER A 23 -18.58 -6.91 4.23
C SER A 23 -18.05 -8.19 3.62
N ARG A 24 -17.61 -8.17 2.36
CA ARG A 24 -17.05 -9.32 1.64
C ARG A 24 -15.84 -8.93 0.76
N PRO A 25 -14.72 -8.50 1.36
CA PRO A 25 -13.63 -7.84 0.64
C PRO A 25 -12.85 -8.78 -0.32
N PHE A 26 -13.12 -10.08 -0.26
CA PHE A 26 -12.49 -11.09 -1.13
C PHE A 26 -13.49 -11.77 -2.08
N SER A 27 -14.72 -11.25 -2.19
CA SER A 27 -15.72 -11.76 -3.13
C SER A 27 -15.49 -11.23 -4.55
N SER A 28 -16.03 -11.95 -5.54
CA SER A 28 -16.05 -11.49 -6.93
C SER A 28 -16.84 -10.19 -7.11
N GLU A 29 -17.91 -10.01 -6.35
CA GLU A 29 -18.73 -8.80 -6.35
C GLU A 29 -17.94 -7.57 -5.90
N PHE A 30 -17.14 -7.71 -4.84
CA PHE A 30 -16.26 -6.63 -4.38
C PHE A 30 -15.23 -6.26 -5.45
N HIS A 31 -14.60 -7.25 -6.08
CA HIS A 31 -13.65 -7.00 -7.18
C HIS A 31 -14.32 -6.32 -8.38
N GLN A 32 -15.54 -6.73 -8.75
CA GLN A 32 -16.30 -6.08 -9.84
C GLN A 32 -16.63 -4.63 -9.51
N LYS A 33 -17.05 -4.35 -8.26
CA LYS A 33 -17.33 -2.99 -7.80
C LYS A 33 -16.08 -2.12 -7.86
N ILE A 34 -14.94 -2.63 -7.41
CA ILE A 34 -13.66 -1.92 -7.49
C ILE A 34 -13.25 -1.67 -8.94
N ASN A 35 -13.39 -2.65 -9.83
CA ASN A 35 -13.11 -2.48 -11.26
C ASN A 35 -14.02 -1.45 -11.93
N ALA A 36 -15.27 -1.33 -11.49
CA ALA A 36 -16.21 -0.37 -12.06
C ALA A 36 -16.00 1.08 -11.56
N SER A 37 -15.50 1.25 -10.34
CA SER A 37 -15.33 2.57 -9.70
C SER A 37 -13.90 3.07 -9.66
N GLY A 38 -12.93 2.22 -9.99
CA GLY A 38 -11.51 2.51 -9.85
C GLY A 38 -10.73 2.36 -11.15
N GLU A 39 -9.51 2.87 -11.12
CA GLU A 39 -8.51 2.73 -12.17
C GLU A 39 -7.59 1.55 -11.84
N SER A 40 -7.43 0.60 -12.77
CA SER A 40 -6.43 -0.47 -12.63
C SER A 40 -5.04 0.10 -12.89
N VAL A 41 -4.21 0.13 -11.87
CA VAL A 41 -2.83 0.66 -11.93
C VAL A 41 -1.84 -0.42 -12.30
N LEU A 42 -2.02 -1.62 -11.74
CA LEU A 42 -1.13 -2.75 -11.98
C LEU A 42 -1.90 -4.07 -11.88
N HIS A 43 -1.70 -4.92 -12.86
CA HIS A 43 -2.14 -6.31 -12.81
C HIS A 43 -0.95 -7.22 -13.11
N CYS A 44 -0.54 -8.00 -12.14
CA CYS A 44 0.56 -8.94 -12.32
C CYS A 44 0.34 -10.21 -11.48
N ARG A 45 1.14 -11.25 -11.77
CA ARG A 45 1.05 -12.52 -11.04
C ARG A 45 1.24 -12.31 -9.54
N GLY A 46 0.17 -12.49 -8.79
CA GLY A 46 0.17 -12.42 -7.32
C GLY A 46 -0.17 -11.06 -6.72
N ARG A 47 -0.42 -10.03 -7.54
CA ARG A 47 -0.81 -8.72 -7.04
C ARG A 47 -1.61 -7.92 -8.05
N ASP A 48 -2.75 -7.40 -7.62
CA ASP A 48 -3.53 -6.41 -8.36
C ASP A 48 -3.57 -5.12 -7.56
N ILE A 49 -3.42 -3.98 -8.22
CA ILE A 49 -3.46 -2.66 -7.61
C ILE A 49 -4.48 -1.81 -8.34
N TYR A 50 -5.40 -1.25 -7.57
CA TYR A 50 -6.42 -0.33 -8.05
C TYR A 50 -6.31 1.00 -7.34
N ARG A 51 -6.51 2.08 -8.06
CA ARG A 51 -6.70 3.42 -7.50
C ARG A 51 -8.19 3.71 -7.44
N VAL A 52 -8.73 3.95 -6.26
CA VAL A 52 -10.17 4.09 -6.02
C VAL A 52 -10.43 5.28 -5.12
N PRO A 53 -11.39 6.14 -5.43
CA PRO A 53 -11.86 7.13 -4.47
C PRO A 53 -12.63 6.43 -3.34
N LEU A 54 -12.25 6.70 -2.10
CA LEU A 54 -12.93 6.20 -0.91
C LEU A 54 -13.21 7.35 0.05
N GLU A 55 -14.25 7.20 0.85
CA GLU A 55 -14.53 8.14 1.92
C GLU A 55 -13.68 7.82 3.16
N PHE A 56 -12.92 8.81 3.62
CA PHE A 56 -12.12 8.74 4.81
C PHE A 56 -12.32 10.01 5.66
N GLU A 57 -12.76 9.83 6.90
CA GLU A 57 -13.08 10.93 7.83
C GLU A 57 -14.03 11.98 7.23
N GLY A 58 -15.06 11.51 6.52
CA GLY A 58 -16.09 12.36 5.89
C GLY A 58 -15.62 13.10 4.63
N ARG A 59 -14.48 12.74 4.06
CA ARG A 59 -13.93 13.32 2.82
C ARG A 59 -13.58 12.23 1.82
N GLU A 60 -13.80 12.52 0.54
CA GLU A 60 -13.35 11.67 -0.52
C GLU A 60 -11.83 11.81 -0.68
N VAL A 61 -11.12 10.69 -0.65
CA VAL A 61 -9.67 10.60 -0.84
C VAL A 61 -9.34 9.45 -1.79
N ASN A 62 -8.35 9.65 -2.64
CA ASN A 62 -7.87 8.55 -3.45
C ASN A 62 -7.07 7.57 -2.59
N CYS A 63 -7.34 6.30 -2.80
CA CYS A 63 -6.68 5.21 -2.12
C CYS A 63 -6.14 4.19 -3.12
N PHE A 64 -5.04 3.56 -2.78
CA PHE A 64 -4.57 2.37 -3.48
C PHE A 64 -5.02 1.12 -2.74
N LEU A 65 -5.68 0.22 -3.45
CA LEU A 65 -6.09 -1.10 -2.99
C LEU A 65 -5.13 -2.14 -3.56
N TYR A 66 -4.36 -2.78 -2.71
CA TYR A 66 -3.41 -3.84 -3.06
C TYR A 66 -4.01 -5.19 -2.70
N PHE A 67 -4.42 -5.94 -3.70
CA PHE A 67 -4.82 -7.34 -3.53
C PHE A 67 -3.60 -8.24 -3.71
N PHE A 68 -3.19 -8.91 -2.67
CA PHE A 68 -2.10 -9.87 -2.71
C PHE A 68 -2.65 -11.28 -2.79
N ARG A 69 -2.10 -12.08 -3.71
CA ARG A 69 -2.37 -13.51 -3.86
C ARG A 69 -1.06 -14.26 -3.75
N ASN A 70 -0.91 -15.08 -2.75
CA ASN A 70 0.27 -15.91 -2.62
C ASN A 70 0.15 -17.12 -3.57
N SER A 71 1.07 -17.23 -4.52
CA SER A 71 1.11 -18.35 -5.47
C SER A 71 1.95 -19.54 -5.00
N SER A 72 2.58 -19.45 -3.83
CA SER A 72 3.50 -20.45 -3.31
C SER A 72 3.10 -20.87 -1.91
N PHE A 73 3.07 -22.18 -1.66
CA PHE A 73 2.76 -22.77 -0.36
C PHE A 73 3.68 -22.27 0.75
N SER A 74 4.98 -22.16 0.48
CA SER A 74 5.96 -21.64 1.44
C SER A 74 5.69 -20.19 1.85
N ARG A 75 5.12 -19.37 0.97
CA ARG A 75 4.72 -17.98 1.28
C ARG A 75 3.43 -17.90 2.07
N ALA A 76 2.53 -18.86 1.88
CA ALA A 76 1.25 -18.88 2.58
C ALA A 76 1.40 -19.14 4.09
N PHE A 77 2.48 -19.79 4.52
CA PHE A 77 2.82 -19.97 5.94
C PHE A 77 3.43 -18.71 6.58
N ARG A 78 3.89 -17.75 5.79
CA ARG A 78 4.44 -16.51 6.32
C ARG A 78 3.32 -15.55 6.72
N GLN A 79 3.70 -14.46 7.38
CA GLN A 79 2.76 -13.38 7.66
C GLN A 79 2.18 -12.83 6.36
N SER A 80 0.89 -12.48 6.37
CA SER A 80 0.20 -11.90 5.22
C SER A 80 0.93 -10.62 4.75
N PRO A 81 1.15 -10.44 3.43
CA PRO A 81 1.83 -9.27 2.90
C PRO A 81 1.22 -7.95 3.36
N ALA A 82 -0.11 -7.83 3.38
CA ALA A 82 -0.79 -6.62 3.84
C ALA A 82 -0.45 -6.28 5.30
N LEU A 83 -0.47 -7.30 6.19
CA LEU A 83 -0.13 -7.10 7.61
C LEU A 83 1.37 -6.80 7.81
N SER A 84 2.24 -7.37 6.99
CA SER A 84 3.68 -7.08 7.04
C SER A 84 3.95 -5.64 6.64
N ILE A 85 3.36 -5.17 5.54
CA ILE A 85 3.51 -3.78 5.08
C ILE A 85 2.95 -2.81 6.13
N MET A 86 1.79 -3.08 6.70
CA MET A 86 1.22 -2.26 7.77
C MET A 86 2.20 -2.10 8.94
N LYS A 87 2.75 -3.20 9.45
CA LYS A 87 3.69 -3.16 10.59
C LYS A 87 4.98 -2.41 10.26
N ILE A 88 5.52 -2.61 9.05
CA ILE A 88 6.70 -1.89 8.59
C ILE A 88 6.39 -0.39 8.50
N SER A 89 5.26 -0.02 7.90
CA SER A 89 4.83 1.38 7.78
C SER A 89 4.64 2.04 9.15
N GLU A 90 4.06 1.35 10.12
CA GLU A 90 3.91 1.85 11.48
C GLU A 90 5.27 2.03 12.17
N ARG A 91 6.19 1.07 12.02
CA ARG A 91 7.54 1.17 12.56
C ARG A 91 8.30 2.35 11.96
N ILE A 92 8.28 2.51 10.63
CA ILE A 92 8.90 3.64 9.92
C ILE A 92 8.35 4.97 10.47
N ARG A 93 7.03 5.08 10.61
CA ARG A 93 6.39 6.29 11.12
C ARG A 93 6.73 6.56 12.58
N SER A 94 6.77 5.55 13.44
CA SER A 94 7.16 5.70 14.85
C SER A 94 8.61 6.13 15.03
N SER A 95 9.47 5.88 14.04
CA SER A 95 10.86 6.34 13.98
C SER A 95 11.01 7.75 13.37
N GLY A 96 9.89 8.46 13.13
CA GLY A 96 9.89 9.84 12.65
C GLY A 96 10.06 10.00 11.13
N PHE A 97 9.97 8.91 10.37
CA PHE A 97 10.03 8.96 8.92
C PHE A 97 8.64 9.03 8.29
N GLN A 98 8.57 9.58 7.09
CA GLN A 98 7.36 9.50 6.28
C GLN A 98 7.17 8.08 5.76
N SER A 99 5.95 7.60 5.82
CA SER A 99 5.56 6.30 5.29
C SER A 99 4.15 6.35 4.74
N ILE A 100 3.77 5.34 3.96
CA ILE A 100 2.41 5.21 3.45
C ILE A 100 1.42 5.21 4.63
N GLU A 101 0.31 5.91 4.48
CA GLU A 101 -0.79 5.88 5.44
C GLU A 101 -1.68 4.68 5.14
N VAL A 102 -1.54 3.64 5.95
CA VAL A 102 -2.35 2.42 5.84
C VAL A 102 -3.70 2.66 6.51
N LEU A 103 -4.77 2.50 5.75
CA LEU A 103 -6.16 2.64 6.23
C LEU A 103 -6.79 1.28 6.57
N ALA A 104 -6.38 0.22 5.88
CA ALA A 104 -6.78 -1.15 6.23
C ALA A 104 -5.71 -2.16 5.81
N ALA A 105 -5.56 -3.20 6.62
CA ALA A 105 -4.75 -4.38 6.32
C ALA A 105 -5.49 -5.62 6.82
N ILE A 106 -6.07 -6.39 5.89
CA ILE A 106 -6.99 -7.48 6.22
C ILE A 106 -6.66 -8.75 5.44
N ARG A 107 -7.11 -9.88 5.98
CA ARG A 107 -7.05 -11.20 5.33
C ARG A 107 -8.33 -11.99 5.61
N PRO A 108 -8.68 -13.00 4.79
CA PRO A 108 -9.82 -13.88 5.05
C PRO A 108 -9.75 -14.54 6.42
N ALA A 109 -10.90 -14.68 7.10
CA ALA A 109 -10.96 -15.25 8.45
C ALA A 109 -10.82 -16.77 8.47
N GLY A 110 -11.39 -17.44 7.47
CA GLY A 110 -11.44 -18.92 7.38
C GLY A 110 -10.19 -19.57 6.79
N GLU A 111 -9.27 -18.79 6.22
CA GLU A 111 -8.05 -19.35 5.64
C GLU A 111 -7.02 -19.69 6.73
N LEU A 112 -6.60 -20.97 6.79
CA LEU A 112 -5.49 -21.42 7.62
C LEU A 112 -4.17 -20.83 7.15
N LEU A 113 -4.03 -20.71 5.84
CA LEU A 113 -2.85 -20.15 5.17
C LEU A 113 -3.15 -18.74 4.63
N ASN A 114 -2.13 -17.91 4.54
CA ASN A 114 -2.26 -16.53 4.06
C ASN A 114 -2.20 -16.46 2.53
N TRP A 115 -3.18 -17.07 1.84
CA TRP A 115 -3.25 -17.03 0.39
C TRP A 115 -3.59 -15.64 -0.14
N ASN A 116 -4.54 -14.98 0.52
CA ASN A 116 -5.05 -13.68 0.10
C ASN A 116 -4.87 -12.64 1.20
N SER A 117 -4.66 -11.41 0.79
CA SER A 117 -4.77 -10.25 1.69
C SER A 117 -5.01 -8.97 0.91
N LEU A 118 -5.63 -8.00 1.57
CA LEU A 118 -5.92 -6.68 1.04
C LEU A 118 -5.28 -5.62 1.93
N LEU A 119 -4.55 -4.71 1.31
CA LEU A 119 -4.06 -3.48 1.92
C LEU A 119 -4.78 -2.31 1.25
N ILE A 120 -5.30 -1.39 2.04
CA ILE A 120 -5.81 -0.10 1.59
C ILE A 120 -4.88 0.97 2.14
N ALA A 121 -4.28 1.74 1.26
CA ALA A 121 -3.39 2.83 1.62
C ALA A 121 -3.86 4.12 0.96
N ARG A 122 -3.77 5.23 1.69
CA ARG A 122 -4.06 6.56 1.17
C ARG A 122 -3.05 6.96 0.11
N GLU A 123 -3.52 7.56 -0.99
CA GLU A 123 -2.64 8.15 -2.00
C GLU A 123 -1.83 9.30 -1.40
N ILE A 124 -0.52 9.26 -1.60
CA ILE A 124 0.36 10.37 -1.22
C ILE A 124 0.27 11.42 -2.33
N LYS A 125 -0.33 12.55 -2.03
CA LYS A 125 -0.35 13.71 -2.95
C LYS A 125 1.07 14.25 -3.07
N GLN A 126 1.50 14.59 -4.29
CA GLN A 126 2.80 15.21 -4.59
C GLN A 126 4.02 14.26 -4.64
N VAL A 127 3.83 12.98 -4.86
CA VAL A 127 4.96 12.13 -5.28
C VAL A 127 5.32 12.51 -6.71
N ARG A 128 6.48 13.14 -6.92
CA ARG A 128 7.09 13.17 -8.24
C ARG A 128 7.67 11.78 -8.49
N GLU A 129 7.15 11.10 -9.47
CA GLU A 129 7.79 9.88 -9.95
C GLU A 129 9.21 10.24 -10.40
N LEU A 130 10.20 9.54 -9.88
CA LEU A 130 11.54 9.60 -10.45
C LEU A 130 11.42 9.08 -11.88
N PRO A 131 11.86 9.85 -12.89
CA PRO A 131 11.74 9.43 -14.28
C PRO A 131 12.37 8.06 -14.44
N ALA A 132 11.58 7.10 -14.91
CA ALA A 132 12.09 5.78 -15.26
C ALA A 132 13.22 5.98 -16.29
N ARG A 133 14.39 5.38 -16.06
CA ARG A 133 15.49 5.35 -17.01
C ARG A 133 15.03 4.66 -18.29
N GLY A 134 14.54 5.41 -19.26
CA GLY A 134 14.10 4.87 -20.54
C GLY A 134 13.79 5.99 -21.53
N ASN A 135 14.71 6.23 -22.46
CA ASN A 135 14.51 6.83 -23.77
C ASN A 135 14.07 8.30 -23.91
N HIS A 136 14.45 9.18 -23.01
CA HIS A 136 14.32 10.61 -23.28
C HIS A 136 15.69 11.29 -23.28
N VAL A 137 15.97 12.03 -24.37
CA VAL A 137 17.12 12.91 -24.49
C VAL A 137 16.89 14.10 -23.54
N TYR A 138 17.58 14.09 -22.43
CA TYR A 138 17.43 15.05 -21.35
C TYR A 138 18.04 16.42 -21.69
N ARG A 139 17.38 17.49 -21.27
CA ARG A 139 17.98 18.82 -21.20
C ARG A 139 18.96 18.86 -20.02
N VAL A 140 20.25 18.85 -20.33
CA VAL A 140 21.33 18.34 -19.49
C VAL A 140 21.63 19.16 -18.22
N HIS A 141 21.29 20.44 -18.11
CA HIS A 141 21.78 21.27 -17.01
C HIS A 141 20.87 21.34 -15.76
N GLU A 142 19.59 21.59 -15.90
CA GLU A 142 18.66 21.67 -14.75
C GLU A 142 18.42 20.29 -14.09
N GLU A 143 18.55 19.24 -14.87
CA GLU A 143 18.36 17.86 -14.39
C GLU A 143 19.55 17.31 -13.61
N VAL A 144 20.78 17.79 -13.86
CA VAL A 144 21.97 17.36 -13.10
C VAL A 144 21.90 17.90 -11.67
N GLU A 145 21.51 19.15 -11.48
CA GLU A 145 21.35 19.73 -10.13
C GLU A 145 20.18 19.09 -9.38
N PHE A 146 19.04 18.87 -10.06
CA PHE A 146 17.92 18.16 -9.48
C PHE A 146 18.30 16.72 -9.11
N SER A 147 19.00 16.02 -10.00
CA SER A 147 19.45 14.64 -9.74
C SER A 147 20.44 14.54 -8.58
N ARG A 148 21.35 15.54 -8.44
CA ARG A 148 22.26 15.63 -7.29
C ARG A 148 21.48 15.87 -5.99
N ALA A 149 20.60 16.87 -5.97
CA ALA A 149 19.80 17.17 -4.78
C ALA A 149 18.92 15.99 -4.33
N VAL A 150 18.35 15.24 -5.29
CA VAL A 150 17.61 14.01 -5.00
C VAL A 150 18.53 12.91 -4.47
N ALA A 151 19.72 12.74 -5.06
CA ALA A 151 20.69 11.74 -4.61
C ALA A 151 21.18 12.03 -3.19
N ASP A 152 21.56 13.30 -2.92
CA ASP A 152 22.03 13.73 -1.60
C ASP A 152 20.94 13.56 -0.54
N ARG A 153 19.70 13.98 -0.84
CA ARG A 153 18.56 13.80 0.05
C ARG A 153 18.23 12.33 0.30
N THR A 154 18.31 11.51 -0.74
CA THR A 154 18.10 10.06 -0.62
C THR A 154 19.17 9.42 0.23
N ALA A 155 20.45 9.82 0.06
CA ALA A 155 21.56 9.32 0.87
C ALA A 155 21.40 9.70 2.35
N GLU A 156 21.02 10.95 2.64
CA GLU A 156 20.72 11.40 4.00
C GLU A 156 19.58 10.58 4.65
N GLU A 157 18.48 10.38 3.93
CA GLU A 157 17.35 9.60 4.45
C GLU A 157 17.73 8.13 4.65
N LEU A 158 18.52 7.54 3.73
CA LEU A 158 19.03 6.17 3.88
C LEU A 158 19.97 6.03 5.09
N ALA A 159 20.85 6.99 5.31
CA ALA A 159 21.72 7.01 6.49
C ALA A 159 20.89 7.06 7.78
N ARG A 160 19.88 7.94 7.86
CA ARG A 160 18.95 8.02 8.99
C ARG A 160 18.17 6.71 9.19
N PHE A 161 17.75 6.04 8.11
CA PHE A 161 17.09 4.73 8.18
C PHE A 161 18.02 3.69 8.79
N HIS A 162 19.28 3.67 8.36
CA HIS A 162 20.29 2.73 8.88
C HIS A 162 20.57 2.98 10.35
N ASP A 163 20.71 4.25 10.76
CA ASP A 163 20.91 4.64 12.15
C ASP A 163 19.72 4.30 13.05
N ALA A 164 18.51 4.30 12.50
CA ALA A 164 17.30 3.86 13.18
C ALA A 164 17.11 2.33 13.21
N GLY A 165 18.07 1.56 12.66
CA GLY A 165 18.07 0.10 12.69
C GLY A 165 17.09 -0.57 11.73
N PHE A 166 16.90 0.01 10.52
CA PHE A 166 16.12 -0.58 9.42
C PHE A 166 17.01 -1.25 8.40
#